data_c2d7d181c6535bc058eb98eb2b947010
#
_entry.id   c2d7d181c6535bc058eb98eb2b947010
#
_cell.length_a   1.000
_cell.length_b   1.000
_cell.length_c   1.000
_cell.angle_alpha   90.00
_cell.angle_beta   90.00
_cell.angle_gamma   90.00
#
_symmetry.space_group_name_H-M   'P 1'
#
loop_
_entity.id
_entity.type
_entity.pdbx_description
1 polymer ?
#
loop_
_entity_poly.entity_id
_entity_poly.type
_entity_poly.pdbx_seq_one_letter_code
_entity_poly.pdbx_strand_id
1 'polypeptide(L)'
;KYMTWYALQQINSAEVLIGSRRLLSLFPDTEADTFILNNNYKVLITRIVSLRKKKNIVVLVSGDPGFFSYAKLIIDKIDIENCEVIPGISSVQMAFAKIGRSWNDACFMSLHGRTAKLASVVKKIMENDKVAVLTDNSNNVKLIARKLLEAGLKERKIYICENLSLDEERIRKFDVSSILKIQVRDLNVIIFLDED
;
A
#
# COMPACT_ATOMS: atom_id res chain seq x y z
N LYS A 1 5.41 -10.77 9.79
CA LYS A 1 5.30 -10.26 11.18
C LYS A 1 3.87 -9.84 11.53
N TYR A 2 3.15 -9.18 10.62
CA TYR A 2 1.78 -8.66 10.86
C TYR A 2 0.70 -9.39 10.04
N MET A 3 0.99 -10.58 9.55
CA MET A 3 0.01 -11.46 8.91
C MET A 3 -0.90 -12.06 9.99
N THR A 4 -2.20 -12.14 9.72
CA THR A 4 -3.14 -12.83 10.61
C THR A 4 -2.90 -14.33 10.57
N TRP A 5 -3.20 -15.03 11.66
CA TRP A 5 -3.13 -16.49 11.70
C TRP A 5 -4.03 -17.14 10.64
N TYR A 6 -5.20 -16.59 10.45
CA TYR A 6 -6.14 -17.10 9.46
C TYR A 6 -5.59 -16.96 8.02
N ALA A 7 -4.99 -15.82 7.69
CA ALA A 7 -4.34 -15.64 6.38
C ALA A 7 -3.22 -16.67 6.16
N LEU A 8 -2.40 -16.92 7.20
CA LEU A 8 -1.34 -17.92 7.12
C LEU A 8 -1.87 -19.34 6.90
N GLN A 9 -2.97 -19.71 7.56
CA GLN A 9 -3.61 -21.02 7.35
C GLN A 9 -4.10 -21.17 5.90
N GLN A 10 -4.73 -20.14 5.33
CA GLN A 10 -5.19 -20.17 3.95
C GLN A 10 -4.03 -20.26 2.95
N ILE A 11 -2.92 -19.57 3.21
CA ILE A 11 -1.72 -19.64 2.37
C ILE A 11 -1.13 -21.06 2.41
N ASN A 12 -1.03 -21.67 3.58
CA ASN A 12 -0.47 -23.01 3.73
C ASN A 12 -1.35 -24.11 3.13
N SER A 13 -2.66 -23.90 3.01
CA SER A 13 -3.59 -24.82 2.36
C SER A 13 -3.79 -24.56 0.87
N ALA A 14 -3.12 -23.53 0.32
CA ALA A 14 -3.27 -23.20 -1.10
C ALA A 14 -2.66 -24.25 -2.01
N GLU A 15 -3.36 -24.61 -3.08
CA GLU A 15 -2.83 -25.41 -4.20
C GLU A 15 -2.21 -24.50 -5.27
N VAL A 16 -2.66 -23.23 -5.31
CA VAL A 16 -2.13 -22.20 -6.21
C VAL A 16 -1.93 -20.92 -5.42
N LEU A 17 -0.71 -20.39 -5.43
CA LEU A 17 -0.34 -19.17 -4.74
C LEU A 17 0.07 -18.11 -5.76
N ILE A 18 -0.63 -16.98 -5.78
CA ILE A 18 -0.42 -15.89 -6.72
C ILE A 18 0.01 -14.64 -5.96
N GLY A 19 1.06 -13.97 -6.43
CA GLY A 19 1.52 -12.74 -5.78
C GLY A 19 2.67 -12.07 -6.51
N SER A 20 3.06 -10.90 -6.06
CA SER A 20 4.31 -10.29 -6.53
C SER A 20 5.50 -11.17 -6.15
N ARG A 21 6.61 -11.08 -6.89
CA ARG A 21 7.84 -11.82 -6.58
C ARG A 21 8.26 -11.65 -5.11
N ARG A 22 8.17 -10.43 -4.59
CA ARG A 22 8.47 -10.10 -3.19
C ARG A 22 7.55 -10.82 -2.18
N LEU A 23 6.26 -10.96 -2.48
CA LEU A 23 5.32 -11.64 -1.59
C LEU A 23 5.49 -13.15 -1.64
N LEU A 24 5.70 -13.71 -2.83
CA LEU A 24 5.96 -15.14 -2.98
C LEU A 24 7.27 -15.57 -2.30
N SER A 25 8.30 -14.73 -2.30
CA SER A 25 9.56 -15.05 -1.60
C SER A 25 9.45 -15.13 -0.08
N LEU A 26 8.32 -14.74 0.52
CA LEU A 26 8.04 -14.95 1.94
C LEU A 26 7.65 -16.41 2.25
N PHE A 27 7.36 -17.21 1.23
CA PHE A 27 6.93 -18.60 1.35
C PHE A 27 7.80 -19.51 0.45
N PRO A 28 9.11 -19.60 0.70
CA PRO A 28 10.04 -20.33 -0.18
C PRO A 28 9.75 -21.84 -0.21
N ASP A 29 9.20 -22.39 0.88
CA ASP A 29 8.95 -23.81 1.05
C ASP A 29 7.51 -24.21 0.71
N THR A 30 6.75 -23.35 -0.02
CA THR A 30 5.37 -23.66 -0.41
C THR A 30 5.33 -24.79 -1.43
N GLU A 31 4.44 -25.76 -1.23
CA GLU A 31 4.13 -26.80 -2.19
C GLU A 31 3.14 -26.36 -3.28
N ALA A 32 2.54 -25.18 -3.15
CA ALA A 32 1.58 -24.63 -4.10
C ALA A 32 2.24 -24.27 -5.44
N ASP A 33 1.52 -24.44 -6.53
CA ASP A 33 1.91 -23.89 -7.84
C ASP A 33 1.98 -22.35 -7.74
N THR A 34 3.13 -21.73 -7.95
CA THR A 34 3.28 -20.28 -7.80
C THR A 34 3.15 -19.54 -9.13
N PHE A 35 2.43 -18.39 -9.12
CA PHE A 35 2.32 -17.48 -10.27
C PHE A 35 2.62 -16.06 -9.89
N ILE A 36 3.54 -15.44 -10.63
CA ILE A 36 3.94 -14.05 -10.38
C ILE A 36 2.85 -13.11 -10.92
N LEU A 37 2.31 -12.30 -10.01
CA LEU A 37 1.48 -11.15 -10.36
C LEU A 37 2.37 -10.05 -10.95
N ASN A 38 2.23 -9.84 -12.24
CA ASN A 38 2.88 -8.77 -12.99
C ASN A 38 1.82 -7.83 -13.59
N ASN A 39 2.25 -6.88 -14.43
CA ASN A 39 1.35 -5.92 -15.07
C ASN A 39 0.31 -6.55 -16.02
N ASN A 40 0.41 -7.84 -16.33
CA ASN A 40 -0.54 -8.55 -17.18
C ASN A 40 -1.64 -9.27 -16.38
N TYR A 41 -2.39 -8.48 -15.61
CA TYR A 41 -3.49 -9.00 -14.78
C TYR A 41 -4.63 -9.68 -15.58
N LYS A 42 -4.79 -9.39 -16.87
CA LYS A 42 -5.79 -10.07 -17.72
C LYS A 42 -5.49 -11.57 -17.83
N VAL A 43 -4.23 -11.93 -18.11
CA VAL A 43 -3.79 -13.34 -18.18
C VAL A 43 -3.99 -14.01 -16.81
N LEU A 44 -3.66 -13.30 -15.74
CA LEU A 44 -3.85 -13.82 -14.39
C LEU A 44 -5.33 -14.12 -14.09
N ILE A 45 -6.23 -13.18 -14.37
CA ILE A 45 -7.68 -13.37 -14.15
C ILE A 45 -8.19 -14.57 -14.97
N THR A 46 -7.81 -14.67 -16.24
CA THR A 46 -8.19 -15.83 -17.07
C THR A 46 -7.74 -17.14 -16.43
N ARG A 47 -6.52 -17.17 -15.87
CA ARG A 47 -5.99 -18.35 -15.19
C ARG A 47 -6.76 -18.66 -13.90
N ILE A 48 -7.04 -17.67 -13.07
CA ILE A 48 -7.86 -17.85 -11.87
C ILE A 48 -9.22 -18.42 -12.23
N VAL A 49 -9.90 -17.85 -13.23
CA VAL A 49 -11.21 -18.34 -13.69
C VAL A 49 -11.15 -19.80 -14.15
N SER A 50 -10.10 -20.20 -14.85
CA SER A 50 -9.94 -21.57 -15.34
C SER A 50 -9.66 -22.60 -14.24
N LEU A 51 -9.00 -22.21 -13.18
CA LEU A 51 -8.54 -23.11 -12.11
C LEU A 51 -9.47 -23.12 -10.88
N ARG A 52 -10.19 -22.04 -10.58
CA ARG A 52 -10.96 -21.84 -9.32
C ARG A 52 -11.98 -22.92 -8.98
N LYS A 53 -12.49 -23.64 -9.98
CA LYS A 53 -13.44 -24.76 -9.76
C LYS A 53 -12.77 -26.07 -9.35
N LYS A 54 -11.45 -26.16 -9.46
CA LYS A 54 -10.68 -27.38 -9.28
C LYS A 54 -9.59 -27.27 -8.24
N LYS A 55 -9.13 -26.05 -7.93
CA LYS A 55 -8.01 -25.78 -7.06
C LYS A 55 -8.33 -24.67 -6.06
N ASN A 56 -7.79 -24.80 -4.85
CA ASN A 56 -7.77 -23.72 -3.86
C ASN A 56 -6.72 -22.69 -4.26
N ILE A 57 -7.18 -21.46 -4.61
CA ILE A 57 -6.31 -20.39 -5.10
C ILE A 57 -6.24 -19.30 -4.06
N VAL A 58 -5.03 -18.94 -3.62
CA VAL A 58 -4.80 -17.79 -2.76
C VAL A 58 -4.03 -16.71 -3.52
N VAL A 59 -4.55 -15.48 -3.48
CA VAL A 59 -3.91 -14.31 -4.10
C VAL A 59 -3.34 -13.41 -3.01
N LEU A 60 -2.03 -13.24 -3.00
CA LEU A 60 -1.32 -12.41 -2.06
C LEU A 60 -1.31 -10.95 -2.52
N VAL A 61 -1.74 -10.06 -1.66
CA VAL A 61 -1.60 -8.61 -1.83
C VAL A 61 -0.87 -8.01 -0.63
N SER A 62 -0.26 -6.84 -0.80
CA SER A 62 0.44 -6.17 0.29
C SER A 62 -0.54 -5.42 1.18
N GLY A 63 -0.45 -5.63 2.49
CA GLY A 63 -1.29 -4.96 3.48
C GLY A 63 -2.73 -5.47 3.48
N ASP A 64 -3.70 -4.58 3.46
CA ASP A 64 -5.13 -4.91 3.43
C ASP A 64 -5.65 -4.99 1.98
N PRO A 65 -6.37 -6.06 1.60
CA PRO A 65 -6.94 -6.20 0.25
C PRO A 65 -7.92 -5.11 -0.15
N GLY A 66 -8.64 -4.51 0.80
CA GLY A 66 -9.58 -3.42 0.57
C GLY A 66 -8.92 -2.05 0.40
N PHE A 67 -7.60 -1.94 0.66
CA PHE A 67 -6.91 -0.65 0.70
C PHE A 67 -5.90 -0.47 -0.44
N PHE A 68 -6.30 0.22 -1.51
CA PHE A 68 -5.46 0.51 -2.70
C PHE A 68 -4.74 -0.72 -3.29
N SER A 69 -5.39 -1.86 -3.31
CA SER A 69 -4.81 -3.12 -3.77
C SER A 69 -5.40 -3.61 -5.11
N TYR A 70 -4.77 -4.62 -5.69
CA TYR A 70 -5.27 -5.31 -6.88
C TYR A 70 -6.49 -6.20 -6.60
N ALA A 71 -6.86 -6.44 -5.33
CA ALA A 71 -7.97 -7.30 -4.98
C ALA A 71 -9.28 -6.83 -5.63
N LYS A 72 -9.52 -5.51 -5.68
CA LYS A 72 -10.69 -4.95 -6.37
C LYS A 72 -10.81 -5.44 -7.83
N LEU A 73 -9.72 -5.43 -8.60
CA LEU A 73 -9.74 -5.85 -10.01
C LEU A 73 -10.07 -7.35 -10.15
N ILE A 74 -9.67 -8.15 -9.17
CA ILE A 74 -9.94 -9.60 -9.16
C ILE A 74 -11.41 -9.81 -8.78
N ILE A 75 -11.90 -9.19 -7.73
CA ILE A 75 -13.29 -9.30 -7.25
C ILE A 75 -14.27 -8.84 -8.33
N ASP A 76 -14.02 -7.71 -8.99
CA ASP A 76 -14.86 -7.19 -10.08
C ASP A 76 -14.98 -8.16 -11.28
N LYS A 77 -14.10 -9.15 -11.40
CA LYS A 77 -14.07 -10.13 -12.50
C LYS A 77 -14.50 -11.55 -12.12
N ILE A 78 -14.41 -11.89 -10.86
CA ILE A 78 -14.67 -13.25 -10.35
C ILE A 78 -15.98 -13.31 -9.59
N ASP A 79 -16.54 -12.19 -9.20
CA ASP A 79 -17.63 -11.96 -8.24
C ASP A 79 -17.24 -12.25 -6.79
N ILE A 80 -17.75 -11.41 -5.88
CA ILE A 80 -17.48 -11.53 -4.45
C ILE A 80 -17.98 -12.83 -3.84
N GLU A 81 -19.07 -13.38 -4.36
CA GLU A 81 -19.62 -14.67 -3.94
C GLU A 81 -18.67 -15.86 -4.17
N ASN A 82 -17.69 -15.69 -5.04
CA ASN A 82 -16.66 -16.69 -5.34
C ASN A 82 -15.30 -16.35 -4.72
N CYS A 83 -15.24 -15.36 -3.87
CA CYS A 83 -14.01 -14.87 -3.24
C CYS A 83 -14.20 -14.70 -1.73
N GLU A 84 -13.24 -15.16 -0.96
CA GLU A 84 -13.08 -14.74 0.41
C GLU A 84 -12.02 -13.65 0.47
N VAL A 85 -12.34 -12.51 1.06
CA VAL A 85 -11.40 -11.40 1.27
C VAL A 85 -10.93 -11.42 2.71
N ILE A 86 -9.69 -11.80 2.93
CA ILE A 86 -9.09 -11.86 4.26
C ILE A 86 -8.41 -10.53 4.56
N PRO A 87 -8.88 -9.76 5.56
CA PRO A 87 -8.31 -8.47 5.89
C PRO A 87 -6.89 -8.60 6.43
N GLY A 88 -6.10 -7.57 6.23
CA GLY A 88 -4.74 -7.47 6.73
C GLY A 88 -4.43 -6.09 7.29
N ILE A 89 -3.26 -5.93 7.88
CA ILE A 89 -2.82 -4.63 8.40
C ILE A 89 -2.20 -3.83 7.26
N SER A 90 -2.82 -2.71 6.90
CA SER A 90 -2.30 -1.81 5.87
C SER A 90 -1.04 -1.08 6.36
N SER A 91 -0.19 -0.68 5.41
CA SER A 91 0.98 0.16 5.72
C SER A 91 0.60 1.49 6.37
N VAL A 92 -0.58 2.02 6.07
CA VAL A 92 -1.09 3.26 6.67
C VAL A 92 -1.45 3.05 8.14
N GLN A 93 -2.16 1.97 8.49
CA GLN A 93 -2.43 1.63 9.89
C GLN A 93 -1.13 1.48 10.69
N MET A 94 -0.13 0.80 10.10
CA MET A 94 1.18 0.66 10.73
C MET A 94 1.88 2.01 10.90
N ALA A 95 1.84 2.88 9.89
CA ALA A 95 2.45 4.20 9.96
C ALA A 95 1.86 5.04 11.09
N PHE A 96 0.53 5.11 11.19
CA PHE A 96 -0.14 5.82 12.28
C PHE A 96 0.14 5.23 13.66
N ALA A 97 0.17 3.90 13.79
CA ALA A 97 0.55 3.24 15.03
C ALA A 97 1.98 3.59 15.46
N LYS A 98 2.93 3.65 14.50
CA LYS A 98 4.33 3.98 14.76
C LYS A 98 4.55 5.44 15.18
N ILE A 99 3.75 6.36 14.69
CA ILE A 99 3.83 7.78 15.09
C ILE A 99 2.94 8.12 16.31
N GLY A 100 2.20 7.14 16.84
CA GLY A 100 1.34 7.31 17.99
C GLY A 100 0.16 8.26 17.76
N ARG A 101 -0.44 8.23 16.57
CA ARG A 101 -1.57 9.08 16.19
C ARG A 101 -2.77 8.25 15.74
N SER A 102 -3.98 8.73 16.05
CA SER A 102 -5.22 8.17 15.48
C SER A 102 -5.33 8.49 13.99
N TRP A 103 -5.88 7.56 13.22
CA TRP A 103 -6.14 7.70 11.79
C TRP A 103 -7.62 7.85 11.43
N ASN A 104 -8.51 7.98 12.43
CA ASN A 104 -9.97 8.03 12.22
C ASN A 104 -10.40 9.13 11.25
N ASP A 105 -9.81 10.31 11.36
CA ASP A 105 -10.16 11.49 10.54
C ASP A 105 -9.18 11.70 9.38
N ALA A 106 -8.32 10.73 9.10
CA ALA A 106 -7.31 10.89 8.07
C ALA A 106 -7.89 10.75 6.66
N CYS A 107 -7.49 11.64 5.76
CA CYS A 107 -7.73 11.49 4.33
C CYS A 107 -6.64 10.58 3.74
N PHE A 108 -7.06 9.56 2.98
CA PHE A 108 -6.16 8.57 2.38
C PHE A 108 -6.06 8.79 0.88
N MET A 109 -4.84 8.89 0.37
CA MET A 109 -4.56 9.09 -1.05
C MET A 109 -3.53 8.09 -1.56
N SER A 110 -3.61 7.72 -2.83
CA SER A 110 -2.59 6.92 -3.50
C SER A 110 -2.19 7.55 -4.82
N LEU A 111 -0.90 7.72 -5.01
CA LEU A 111 -0.28 8.19 -6.26
C LEU A 111 0.26 7.05 -7.13
N HIS A 112 0.23 5.81 -6.65
CA HIS A 112 0.72 4.66 -7.41
C HIS A 112 0.12 4.61 -8.82
N GLY A 113 0.99 4.70 -9.85
CA GLY A 113 0.61 4.62 -11.26
C GLY A 113 -0.32 5.73 -11.77
N ARG A 114 -0.40 6.90 -11.12
CA ARG A 114 -1.40 7.94 -11.41
C ARG A 114 -0.83 9.36 -11.31
N THR A 115 -0.06 9.79 -12.29
CA THR A 115 0.50 11.15 -12.36
C THR A 115 -0.55 12.28 -12.35
N ALA A 116 -1.75 12.03 -12.87
CA ALA A 116 -2.82 13.04 -12.95
C ALA A 116 -3.41 13.48 -11.60
N LYS A 117 -2.97 12.91 -10.48
CA LYS A 117 -3.55 13.17 -9.15
C LYS A 117 -2.74 14.09 -8.23
N LEU A 118 -1.58 14.57 -8.66
CA LEU A 118 -0.73 15.38 -7.78
C LEU A 118 -1.45 16.65 -7.27
N ALA A 119 -2.12 17.38 -8.16
CA ALA A 119 -2.89 18.57 -7.78
C ALA A 119 -4.02 18.25 -6.78
N SER A 120 -4.68 17.10 -6.95
CA SER A 120 -5.70 16.63 -6.03
C SER A 120 -5.11 16.28 -4.65
N VAL A 121 -3.92 15.67 -4.61
CA VAL A 121 -3.22 15.35 -3.35
C VAL A 121 -2.83 16.64 -2.63
N VAL A 122 -2.24 17.60 -3.33
CA VAL A 122 -1.88 18.91 -2.75
C VAL A 122 -3.10 19.61 -2.18
N LYS A 123 -4.20 19.66 -2.95
CA LYS A 123 -5.47 20.23 -2.50
C LYS A 123 -5.96 19.54 -1.22
N LYS A 124 -5.95 18.20 -1.18
CA LYS A 124 -6.38 17.44 0.00
C LYS A 124 -5.50 17.69 1.22
N ILE A 125 -4.18 17.84 1.03
CA ILE A 125 -3.26 18.20 2.13
C ILE A 125 -3.57 19.60 2.66
N MET A 126 -3.99 20.53 1.82
CA MET A 126 -4.35 21.89 2.24
C MET A 126 -5.71 21.96 2.96
N GLU A 127 -6.63 21.08 2.62
CA GLU A 127 -8.02 21.06 3.13
C GLU A 127 -8.22 20.18 4.36
N ASN A 128 -7.25 19.35 4.74
CA ASN A 128 -7.40 18.37 5.82
C ASN A 128 -6.18 18.38 6.74
N ASP A 129 -6.40 18.33 8.03
CA ASP A 129 -5.35 18.36 9.05
C ASP A 129 -4.48 17.10 9.03
N LYS A 130 -5.02 16.01 8.51
CA LYS A 130 -4.39 14.70 8.55
C LYS A 130 -4.56 13.98 7.19
N VAL A 131 -3.46 13.79 6.47
CA VAL A 131 -3.47 13.14 5.15
C VAL A 131 -2.37 12.10 5.06
N ALA A 132 -2.72 10.87 4.70
CA ALA A 132 -1.75 9.82 4.41
C ALA A 132 -1.69 9.55 2.90
N VAL A 133 -0.49 9.52 2.34
CA VAL A 133 -0.24 9.36 0.91
C VAL A 133 0.66 8.17 0.67
N LEU A 134 0.21 7.23 -0.17
CA LEU A 134 1.05 6.20 -0.76
C LEU A 134 1.71 6.77 -2.01
N THR A 135 3.04 6.79 -2.04
CA THR A 135 3.82 7.35 -3.14
C THR A 135 4.52 6.26 -3.95
N ASP A 136 5.04 6.62 -5.12
CA ASP A 136 5.91 5.79 -5.96
C ASP A 136 7.16 6.59 -6.37
N ASN A 137 8.06 5.96 -7.13
CA ASN A 137 9.31 6.59 -7.57
C ASN A 137 9.10 7.86 -8.38
N SER A 138 8.03 7.93 -9.18
CA SER A 138 7.71 9.08 -10.04
C SER A 138 6.98 10.18 -9.28
N ASN A 139 6.09 9.78 -8.35
CA ASN A 139 5.24 10.68 -7.57
C ASN A 139 5.67 10.62 -6.10
N ASN A 140 6.84 11.15 -5.82
CA ASN A 140 7.46 11.09 -4.50
C ASN A 140 7.16 12.33 -3.65
N VAL A 141 7.50 12.26 -2.37
CA VAL A 141 7.27 13.32 -1.40
C VAL A 141 7.90 14.66 -1.77
N LYS A 142 9.05 14.66 -2.48
CA LYS A 142 9.71 15.92 -2.89
C LYS A 142 8.87 16.70 -3.89
N LEU A 143 8.20 16.00 -4.81
CA LEU A 143 7.31 16.62 -5.78
C LEU A 143 6.10 17.24 -5.08
N ILE A 144 5.52 16.53 -4.12
CA ILE A 144 4.42 17.04 -3.28
C ILE A 144 4.90 18.28 -2.50
N ALA A 145 6.05 18.20 -1.82
CA ALA A 145 6.59 19.29 -1.01
C ALA A 145 6.84 20.57 -1.85
N ARG A 146 7.39 20.44 -3.07
CA ARG A 146 7.53 21.59 -3.97
C ARG A 146 6.21 22.29 -4.22
N LYS A 147 5.16 21.52 -4.52
CA LYS A 147 3.82 22.08 -4.78
C LYS A 147 3.20 22.70 -3.54
N LEU A 148 3.43 22.15 -2.36
CA LEU A 148 2.97 22.74 -1.11
C LEU A 148 3.68 24.07 -0.82
N LEU A 149 5.00 24.14 -1.06
CA LEU A 149 5.77 25.38 -0.91
C LEU A 149 5.33 26.46 -1.92
N GLU A 150 5.08 26.08 -3.19
CA GLU A 150 4.51 26.98 -4.20
C GLU A 150 3.14 27.54 -3.78
N ALA A 151 2.35 26.71 -3.05
CA ALA A 151 1.06 27.12 -2.49
C ALA A 151 1.16 27.86 -1.13
N GLY A 152 2.38 28.13 -0.65
CA GLY A 152 2.61 28.89 0.60
C GLY A 152 2.57 28.05 1.90
N LEU A 153 2.34 26.74 1.82
CA LEU A 153 2.28 25.86 2.99
C LEU A 153 3.69 25.42 3.42
N LYS A 154 4.21 26.00 4.52
CA LYS A 154 5.60 25.80 4.97
C LYS A 154 5.71 24.97 6.26
N GLU A 155 4.74 25.05 7.14
CA GLU A 155 4.85 24.60 8.54
C GLU A 155 4.25 23.23 8.81
N ARG A 156 3.59 22.62 7.80
CA ARG A 156 3.02 21.29 7.96
C ARG A 156 4.09 20.25 8.27
N LYS A 157 3.83 19.41 9.27
CA LYS A 157 4.73 18.31 9.64
C LYS A 157 4.53 17.12 8.70
N ILE A 158 5.63 16.51 8.31
CA ILE A 158 5.66 15.37 7.39
C ILE A 158 6.36 14.21 8.08
N TYR A 159 5.65 13.11 8.26
CA TYR A 159 6.24 11.85 8.70
C TYR A 159 6.47 10.96 7.48
N ILE A 160 7.70 10.48 7.33
CA ILE A 160 8.10 9.52 6.30
C ILE A 160 8.31 8.18 6.99
N CYS A 161 7.43 7.23 6.72
CA CYS A 161 7.46 5.89 7.26
C CYS A 161 7.93 4.93 6.17
N GLU A 162 9.19 4.50 6.24
CA GLU A 162 9.89 3.71 5.22
C GLU A 162 10.04 2.26 5.66
N ASN A 163 9.90 1.32 4.73
CA ASN A 163 10.11 -0.12 4.92
C ASN A 163 9.39 -0.68 6.14
N LEU A 164 8.16 -0.22 6.39
CA LEU A 164 7.38 -0.65 7.54
C LEU A 164 7.28 -2.17 7.60
N SER A 165 7.49 -2.74 8.79
CA SER A 165 7.58 -4.18 9.10
C SER A 165 8.81 -4.93 8.60
N LEU A 166 9.71 -4.30 7.88
CA LEU A 166 10.98 -4.86 7.44
C LEU A 166 12.11 -4.49 8.42
N ASP A 167 13.25 -5.17 8.32
CA ASP A 167 14.40 -4.94 9.21
C ASP A 167 14.97 -3.50 9.10
N GLU A 168 14.83 -2.90 7.93
CA GLU A 168 15.26 -1.52 7.66
C GLU A 168 14.15 -0.48 7.86
N GLU A 169 13.18 -0.77 8.73
CA GLU A 169 12.11 0.16 9.09
C GLU A 169 12.69 1.47 9.63
N ARG A 170 12.20 2.60 9.10
CA ARG A 170 12.63 3.92 9.53
C ARG A 170 11.49 4.92 9.49
N ILE A 171 11.28 5.65 10.59
CA ILE A 171 10.32 6.73 10.70
C ILE A 171 11.07 8.04 10.94
N ARG A 172 10.78 9.05 10.14
CA ARG A 172 11.42 10.36 10.22
C ARG A 172 10.39 11.47 10.13
N LYS A 173 10.59 12.54 10.94
CA LYS A 173 9.74 13.74 10.96
C LYS A 173 10.48 14.93 10.33
N PHE A 174 9.78 15.70 9.50
CA PHE A 174 10.32 16.86 8.79
C PHE A 174 9.28 17.98 8.67
N ASP A 175 9.76 19.18 8.40
CA ASP A 175 8.95 20.27 7.84
C ASP A 175 8.98 20.21 6.31
N VAL A 176 7.98 20.82 5.66
CA VAL A 176 7.85 20.78 4.18
C VAL A 176 9.14 21.26 3.49
N SER A 177 9.79 22.29 4.00
CA SER A 177 11.00 22.86 3.40
C SER A 177 12.22 21.93 3.46
N SER A 178 12.35 21.14 4.53
CA SER A 178 13.51 20.26 4.74
C SER A 178 13.47 18.99 3.90
N ILE A 179 12.30 18.56 3.44
CA ILE A 179 12.10 17.35 2.61
C ILE A 179 12.89 17.37 1.30
N LEU A 180 13.10 18.55 0.71
CA LEU A 180 13.75 18.66 -0.59
C LEU A 180 15.20 18.14 -0.59
N LYS A 181 15.85 18.15 0.57
CA LYS A 181 17.27 17.80 0.76
C LYS A 181 17.51 16.33 1.12
N ILE A 182 16.46 15.55 1.43
CA ILE A 182 16.61 14.19 1.92
C ILE A 182 16.44 13.15 0.82
N GLN A 183 16.96 11.95 1.06
CA GLN A 183 16.63 10.76 0.27
C GLN A 183 15.50 10.00 0.95
N VAL A 184 14.58 9.47 0.16
CA VAL A 184 13.43 8.66 0.59
C VAL A 184 13.45 7.35 -0.19
N ARG A 185 13.22 6.24 0.51
CA ARG A 185 13.17 4.90 -0.07
C ARG A 185 11.81 4.65 -0.73
N ASP A 186 11.76 3.70 -1.66
CA ASP A 186 10.58 3.47 -2.51
C ASP A 186 9.36 2.94 -1.74
N LEU A 187 9.58 2.04 -0.78
CA LEU A 187 8.51 1.52 0.07
C LEU A 187 8.25 2.48 1.23
N ASN A 188 7.34 3.42 1.01
CA ASN A 188 7.03 4.40 2.05
C ASN A 188 5.55 4.78 2.12
N VAL A 189 5.15 5.26 3.30
CA VAL A 189 3.91 5.97 3.56
C VAL A 189 4.28 7.36 4.08
N ILE A 190 3.71 8.39 3.48
CA ILE A 190 3.92 9.78 3.89
C ILE A 190 2.67 10.25 4.62
N ILE A 191 2.84 10.76 5.83
CA ILE A 191 1.75 11.36 6.61
C ILE A 191 2.01 12.85 6.76
N PHE A 192 1.07 13.66 6.33
CA PHE A 192 1.02 15.10 6.54
C PHE A 192 0.10 15.38 7.73
N LEU A 193 0.61 16.06 8.75
CA LEU A 193 -0.15 16.45 9.94
C LEU A 193 -0.07 17.96 10.15
N ASP A 194 -1.22 18.53 10.48
CA ASP A 194 -1.26 19.81 11.18
C ASP A 194 -1.01 19.51 12.67
N GLU A 195 0.05 19.99 13.20
CA GLU A 195 0.37 19.90 14.63
C GLU A 195 0.36 21.32 15.17
N ASP A 196 -0.54 21.56 16.11
CA ASP A 196 -0.58 22.76 16.93
C ASP A 196 0.66 22.86 17.84
#